data_8b5b7964026888232e3f18dfda70720a
#
_entry.id   8b5b7964026888232e3f18dfda70720a
#
_cell.length_a   1.000
_cell.length_b   1.000
_cell.length_c   1.000
_cell.angle_alpha   90.00
_cell.angle_beta   90.00
_cell.angle_gamma   90.00
#
_symmetry.space_group_name_H-M   'P 1'
#
loop_
_entity.id
_entity.type
_entity.pdbx_description
1 polymer ?
#
loop_
_entity_poly.entity_id
_entity_poly.type
_entity_poly.pdbx_seq_one_letter_code
_entity_poly.pdbx_strand_id
1 'polypeptide(L)'
;MKNSQKQFTVTEKCFNYDDTAISLLTRKGIFPYNFLDNQAKLYSTTQLPEKELFYDSLKETHITDEDYEHAKKVWKFFKCTNLADYMKIYLLTDVTLLTDVLINYRTFFYSQFKLDGLQYISSPSFSYDCMLRFTEAQIDFIYSQDIFKYLKKAMRGGVSNVPTRFAEANNPMMMNYDDSKPTTYLIYLDCNSLYSSVMTKKLPVRNLKWKYNKSEEWVKEKIKNYHSNKKLGYFIECDLEYPIKIHDKTKDLPLAPEHIKITKNMLSPYCLKLAQRYNISMDSMPKLISTQYDKLNYVCHIENLQFYLKQGMILKKVHKILQFEQEAVFEPYIKYCVEGRKKATHPDEKLMYKTMANSIFGKCLVNPEKRHLTKILTNEEKVLRAISNVRFKHANVITPNIVQLESFKVRNVINSPYFIGVAILELSKLHLFQLHYDHFVRRFGTTNLKLLMTDTDSLLYSIKTPNVYQELSEMNVIDFSNYPETHQFYSKKNKGKLFYLKDESSARVIQAFCGLRSKSYSIKYVDQTQKTVGKGIPRFKLCGITHEDLKQCLFSGDRAEVNTEQFRSYKHTMFTINAKKIALSPFDNKRYVCGGGIYSLPYGHVDTRKCEPEET
;
A
#
# COMPACT_ATOMS: atom_id res chain seq x y z
N MET A 1 18.67 1.37 -18.89
CA MET A 1 19.71 2.38 -19.13
C MET A 1 20.24 2.40 -20.56
N LYS A 2 20.42 1.27 -21.25
CA LYS A 2 21.01 1.18 -22.61
C LYS A 2 20.30 1.94 -23.76
N ASN A 3 19.07 2.47 -23.60
CA ASN A 3 18.29 3.04 -24.72
C ASN A 3 17.68 4.42 -24.44
N SER A 4 18.18 5.19 -23.48
CA SER A 4 17.77 6.58 -23.32
C SER A 4 18.91 7.50 -23.76
N GLN A 5 18.59 8.65 -24.36
CA GLN A 5 19.52 9.76 -24.64
C GLN A 5 20.11 10.36 -23.34
N LYS A 6 20.32 9.54 -22.30
CA LYS A 6 20.84 9.95 -21.00
C LYS A 6 22.36 9.99 -21.09
N GLN A 7 22.93 11.12 -20.81
CA GLN A 7 24.35 11.30 -20.74
C GLN A 7 24.89 10.77 -19.42
N PHE A 8 25.94 9.96 -19.48
CA PHE A 8 26.69 9.48 -18.31
C PHE A 8 27.95 10.31 -18.13
N THR A 9 27.82 11.63 -18.17
CA THR A 9 28.93 12.59 -18.25
C THR A 9 29.95 12.48 -17.12
N VAL A 10 29.50 12.17 -15.90
CA VAL A 10 30.40 12.00 -14.75
C VAL A 10 31.11 10.68 -14.82
N THR A 11 30.40 9.61 -15.18
CA THR A 11 30.98 8.27 -15.36
C THR A 11 31.95 8.27 -16.53
N GLU A 12 31.59 8.84 -17.67
CA GLU A 12 32.44 8.98 -18.86
C GLU A 12 33.74 9.74 -18.52
N LYS A 13 33.64 10.86 -17.84
CA LYS A 13 34.81 11.63 -17.39
C LYS A 13 35.68 10.87 -16.41
N CYS A 14 35.07 10.14 -15.46
CA CYS A 14 35.81 9.35 -14.46
C CYS A 14 36.64 8.23 -15.09
N PHE A 15 36.15 7.64 -16.18
CA PHE A 15 36.79 6.55 -16.91
C PHE A 15 37.39 7.01 -18.26
N ASN A 16 37.83 8.28 -18.33
CA ASN A 16 38.55 8.87 -19.47
C ASN A 16 37.89 8.69 -20.83
N TYR A 17 36.55 8.67 -20.86
CA TYR A 17 35.74 8.51 -22.08
C TYR A 17 36.05 7.21 -22.89
N ASP A 18 36.49 6.16 -22.19
CA ASP A 18 36.72 4.84 -22.82
C ASP A 18 35.37 4.14 -23.03
N ASP A 19 34.97 4.01 -24.29
CA ASP A 19 33.68 3.41 -24.66
C ASP A 19 33.53 1.95 -24.18
N THR A 20 34.63 1.21 -24.14
CA THR A 20 34.63 -0.19 -23.66
C THR A 20 34.40 -0.22 -22.15
N ALA A 21 35.12 0.65 -21.41
CA ALA A 21 34.90 0.82 -19.98
C ALA A 21 33.45 1.17 -19.68
N ILE A 22 32.91 2.21 -20.35
CA ILE A 22 31.53 2.67 -20.17
C ILE A 22 30.52 1.55 -20.48
N SER A 23 30.73 0.81 -21.56
CA SER A 23 29.87 -0.34 -21.92
C SER A 23 29.87 -1.44 -20.84
N LEU A 24 31.02 -1.69 -20.20
CA LEU A 24 31.14 -2.66 -19.11
C LEU A 24 30.49 -2.14 -17.81
N LEU A 25 30.62 -0.85 -17.52
CA LEU A 25 30.23 -0.28 -16.23
C LEU A 25 28.78 0.22 -16.18
N THR A 26 28.11 0.47 -17.31
CA THR A 26 26.70 0.93 -17.35
C THR A 26 25.67 -0.15 -17.04
N ARG A 27 26.01 -1.04 -16.10
CA ARG A 27 25.12 -2.04 -15.50
C ARG A 27 25.43 -2.16 -14.01
N LYS A 28 24.56 -2.87 -13.26
CA LYS A 28 24.80 -3.12 -11.85
C LYS A 28 26.09 -3.95 -11.68
N GLY A 29 27.03 -3.45 -10.89
CA GLY A 29 28.23 -4.16 -10.52
C GLY A 29 27.97 -5.37 -9.63
N ILE A 30 28.89 -6.32 -9.60
CA ILE A 30 28.87 -7.55 -8.80
C ILE A 30 30.03 -7.51 -7.83
N PHE A 31 29.78 -7.78 -6.55
CA PHE A 31 30.81 -7.75 -5.51
C PHE A 31 30.58 -8.86 -4.47
N PRO A 32 31.64 -9.58 -4.02
CA PRO A 32 31.52 -10.68 -3.05
C PRO A 32 31.47 -10.15 -1.60
N TYR A 33 30.34 -9.56 -1.21
CA TYR A 33 30.19 -8.90 0.09
C TYR A 33 30.46 -9.82 1.29
N ASN A 34 29.95 -11.04 1.28
CA ASN A 34 30.10 -11.98 2.38
C ASN A 34 31.52 -12.56 2.50
N PHE A 35 32.25 -12.60 1.39
CA PHE A 35 33.64 -13.03 1.37
C PHE A 35 34.56 -12.01 2.06
N LEU A 36 34.26 -10.72 1.90
CA LEU A 36 35.06 -9.63 2.48
C LEU A 36 34.66 -9.39 3.94
N ASP A 37 35.15 -10.22 4.83
CA ASP A 37 34.91 -10.14 6.28
C ASP A 37 35.97 -9.33 7.05
N ASN A 38 37.12 -9.07 6.45
CA ASN A 38 38.19 -8.27 7.02
C ASN A 38 38.99 -7.51 5.95
N GLN A 39 39.67 -6.44 6.37
CA GLN A 39 40.44 -5.56 5.49
C GLN A 39 41.63 -6.23 4.83
N ALA A 40 42.26 -7.21 5.49
CA ALA A 40 43.44 -7.88 4.94
C ALA A 40 43.11 -8.61 3.62
N LYS A 41 41.92 -9.18 3.51
CA LYS A 41 41.46 -9.85 2.26
C LYS A 41 41.45 -8.95 1.05
N LEU A 42 41.32 -7.64 1.18
CA LEU A 42 41.38 -6.71 0.07
C LEU A 42 42.71 -6.80 -0.71
N TYR A 43 43.80 -6.97 0.02
CA TYR A 43 45.14 -6.96 -0.57
C TYR A 43 45.72 -8.37 -0.76
N SER A 44 45.34 -9.34 0.09
CA SER A 44 45.81 -10.72 -0.03
C SER A 44 45.10 -11.54 -1.14
N THR A 45 43.91 -11.10 -1.59
CA THR A 45 43.16 -11.76 -2.64
C THR A 45 43.63 -11.25 -4.01
N THR A 46 44.54 -11.95 -4.66
CA THR A 46 45.19 -11.56 -5.93
C THR A 46 44.48 -12.05 -7.21
N GLN A 47 43.37 -12.79 -7.05
CA GLN A 47 42.51 -13.25 -8.13
C GLN A 47 41.05 -12.99 -7.79
N LEU A 48 40.19 -12.88 -8.81
CA LEU A 48 38.74 -12.76 -8.57
C LEU A 48 38.28 -14.00 -7.80
N PRO A 49 37.61 -13.86 -6.66
CA PRO A 49 37.06 -14.99 -5.91
C PRO A 49 36.16 -15.89 -6.77
N GLU A 50 36.11 -17.16 -6.43
CA GLU A 50 35.26 -18.13 -7.13
C GLU A 50 33.77 -17.75 -6.99
N LYS A 51 32.94 -18.21 -7.94
CA LYS A 51 31.51 -17.87 -8.05
C LYS A 51 30.75 -18.12 -6.75
N GLU A 52 31.07 -19.21 -6.06
CA GLU A 52 30.44 -19.62 -4.79
C GLU A 52 30.62 -18.58 -3.69
N LEU A 53 31.73 -17.85 -3.71
CA LEU A 53 32.06 -16.80 -2.71
C LEU A 53 31.29 -15.48 -2.93
N PHE A 54 30.57 -15.37 -4.04
CA PHE A 54 29.62 -14.27 -4.28
C PHE A 54 28.21 -14.55 -3.74
N TYR A 55 28.06 -15.61 -2.94
CA TYR A 55 26.79 -15.88 -2.27
C TYR A 55 26.34 -14.70 -1.41
N ASP A 56 25.09 -14.27 -1.59
CA ASP A 56 24.46 -13.20 -0.82
C ASP A 56 23.62 -13.83 0.32
N SER A 57 24.14 -13.83 1.54
CA SER A 57 23.46 -14.43 2.69
C SER A 57 22.17 -13.68 3.09
N LEU A 58 22.06 -12.39 2.75
CA LEU A 58 20.85 -11.62 3.03
C LEU A 58 19.70 -11.97 2.11
N LYS A 59 20.01 -12.39 0.88
CA LYS A 59 19.02 -12.83 -0.11
C LYS A 59 18.96 -14.34 -0.28
N GLU A 60 19.91 -15.06 0.32
CA GLU A 60 20.09 -16.51 0.18
C GLU A 60 20.16 -16.95 -1.31
N THR A 61 20.91 -16.20 -2.11
CA THR A 61 21.04 -16.44 -3.56
C THR A 61 22.49 -16.43 -3.99
N HIS A 62 22.81 -17.29 -4.96
CA HIS A 62 24.04 -17.20 -5.74
C HIS A 62 23.89 -16.21 -6.88
N ILE A 63 25.01 -15.72 -7.41
CA ILE A 63 25.04 -14.93 -8.63
C ILE A 63 24.85 -15.85 -9.85
N THR A 64 24.36 -15.28 -10.96
CA THR A 64 24.23 -16.02 -12.22
C THR A 64 25.58 -16.23 -12.88
N ASP A 65 25.67 -17.20 -13.83
CA ASP A 65 26.88 -17.39 -14.62
C ASP A 65 27.21 -16.15 -15.45
N GLU A 66 26.18 -15.50 -16.02
CA GLU A 66 26.35 -14.25 -16.76
C GLU A 66 26.96 -13.13 -15.91
N ASP A 67 26.52 -12.98 -14.67
CA ASP A 67 27.04 -11.99 -13.74
C ASP A 67 28.49 -12.27 -13.34
N TYR A 68 28.84 -13.55 -13.13
CA TYR A 68 30.20 -13.94 -12.79
C TYR A 68 31.15 -13.74 -13.98
N GLU A 69 30.76 -14.13 -15.21
CA GLU A 69 31.54 -13.85 -16.42
C GLU A 69 31.72 -12.35 -16.66
N HIS A 70 30.71 -11.55 -16.32
CA HIS A 70 30.85 -10.10 -16.36
C HIS A 70 31.89 -9.60 -15.34
N ALA A 71 31.89 -10.10 -14.10
CA ALA A 71 32.87 -9.74 -13.07
C ALA A 71 34.31 -10.08 -13.55
N LYS A 72 34.50 -11.25 -14.18
CA LYS A 72 35.80 -11.63 -14.82
C LYS A 72 36.23 -10.66 -15.91
N LYS A 73 35.28 -10.22 -16.76
CA LYS A 73 35.57 -9.23 -17.82
C LYS A 73 36.01 -7.90 -17.23
N VAL A 74 35.33 -7.42 -16.20
CA VAL A 74 35.70 -6.17 -15.49
C VAL A 74 37.06 -6.31 -14.84
N TRP A 75 37.31 -7.39 -14.10
CA TRP A 75 38.62 -7.66 -13.47
C TRP A 75 39.77 -7.64 -14.49
N LYS A 76 39.61 -8.34 -15.59
CA LYS A 76 40.63 -8.43 -16.66
C LYS A 76 40.83 -7.10 -17.37
N PHE A 77 39.74 -6.40 -17.74
CA PHE A 77 39.81 -5.15 -18.48
C PHE A 77 40.55 -4.06 -17.68
N PHE A 78 40.23 -3.92 -16.40
CA PHE A 78 40.86 -2.95 -15.52
C PHE A 78 42.20 -3.43 -14.93
N LYS A 79 42.68 -4.60 -15.34
CA LYS A 79 43.96 -5.18 -14.88
C LYS A 79 44.06 -5.18 -13.34
N CYS A 80 43.00 -5.57 -12.65
CA CYS A 80 43.00 -5.65 -11.20
C CYS A 80 44.03 -6.65 -10.71
N THR A 81 44.90 -6.26 -9.77
CA THR A 81 45.95 -7.08 -9.17
C THR A 81 45.50 -7.73 -7.85
N ASN A 82 44.50 -7.14 -7.22
CA ASN A 82 43.92 -7.61 -5.97
C ASN A 82 42.46 -7.17 -5.83
N LEU A 83 41.80 -7.65 -4.79
CA LEU A 83 40.38 -7.33 -4.56
C LEU A 83 40.15 -5.84 -4.24
N ALA A 84 41.16 -5.11 -3.72
CA ALA A 84 41.05 -3.67 -3.48
C ALA A 84 40.93 -2.87 -4.79
N ASP A 85 41.66 -3.25 -5.85
CA ASP A 85 41.52 -2.63 -7.17
C ASP A 85 40.12 -2.85 -7.71
N TYR A 86 39.60 -4.07 -7.63
CA TYR A 86 38.25 -4.40 -8.07
C TYR A 86 37.18 -3.66 -7.26
N MET A 87 37.34 -3.56 -5.93
CA MET A 87 36.45 -2.79 -5.08
C MET A 87 36.47 -1.30 -5.42
N LYS A 88 37.64 -0.74 -5.75
CA LYS A 88 37.75 0.66 -6.18
C LYS A 88 36.96 0.93 -7.46
N ILE A 89 37.08 0.06 -8.48
CA ILE A 89 36.29 0.19 -9.72
C ILE A 89 34.79 0.07 -9.41
N TYR A 90 34.40 -0.93 -8.62
CA TYR A 90 33.02 -1.13 -8.18
C TYR A 90 32.46 0.13 -7.50
N LEU A 91 33.16 0.67 -6.53
CA LEU A 91 32.74 1.85 -5.77
C LEU A 91 32.68 3.12 -6.63
N LEU A 92 33.69 3.36 -7.46
CA LEU A 92 33.69 4.50 -8.40
C LEU A 92 32.51 4.43 -9.36
N THR A 93 32.22 3.25 -9.89
CA THR A 93 31.08 3.02 -10.78
C THR A 93 29.76 3.32 -10.07
N ASP A 94 29.55 2.79 -8.88
CA ASP A 94 28.31 3.02 -8.13
C ASP A 94 28.10 4.51 -7.83
N VAL A 95 29.15 5.23 -7.41
CA VAL A 95 29.06 6.66 -7.08
C VAL A 95 28.85 7.51 -8.32
N THR A 96 29.56 7.26 -9.40
CA THR A 96 29.45 8.08 -10.63
C THR A 96 28.15 7.85 -11.35
N LEU A 97 27.68 6.60 -11.48
CA LEU A 97 26.39 6.29 -12.06
C LEU A 97 25.22 6.89 -11.24
N LEU A 98 25.31 6.84 -9.90
CA LEU A 98 24.32 7.49 -9.05
C LEU A 98 24.31 8.99 -9.28
N THR A 99 25.48 9.61 -9.43
CA THR A 99 25.60 11.05 -9.71
C THR A 99 24.97 11.41 -11.04
N ASP A 100 25.24 10.63 -12.10
CA ASP A 100 24.61 10.86 -13.42
C ASP A 100 23.10 10.69 -13.38
N VAL A 101 22.61 9.67 -12.67
CA VAL A 101 21.16 9.48 -12.46
C VAL A 101 20.55 10.70 -11.76
N LEU A 102 21.20 11.24 -10.72
CA LEU A 102 20.73 12.43 -10.01
C LEU A 102 20.76 13.68 -10.86
N ILE A 103 21.80 13.88 -11.68
CA ILE A 103 21.89 15.01 -12.62
C ILE A 103 20.76 14.93 -13.65
N ASN A 104 20.56 13.77 -14.28
CA ASN A 104 19.48 13.57 -15.25
C ASN A 104 18.09 13.79 -14.61
N TYR A 105 17.89 13.31 -13.38
CA TYR A 105 16.68 13.54 -12.60
C TYR A 105 16.44 15.06 -12.38
N ARG A 106 17.46 15.79 -11.91
CA ARG A 106 17.37 17.24 -11.69
C ARG A 106 17.05 17.98 -12.98
N THR A 107 17.76 17.68 -14.06
CA THR A 107 17.59 18.32 -15.38
C THR A 107 16.18 18.10 -15.91
N PHE A 108 15.67 16.86 -15.84
CA PHE A 108 14.32 16.53 -16.26
C PHE A 108 13.27 17.35 -15.50
N PHE A 109 13.30 17.32 -14.17
CA PHE A 109 12.30 18.02 -13.38
C PHE A 109 12.41 19.54 -13.44
N TYR A 110 13.64 20.06 -13.47
CA TYR A 110 13.84 21.49 -13.63
C TYR A 110 13.32 22.01 -14.98
N SER A 111 13.50 21.25 -16.05
CA SER A 111 12.96 21.61 -17.36
C SER A 111 11.43 21.69 -17.36
N GLN A 112 10.75 20.78 -16.67
CA GLN A 112 9.29 20.67 -16.62
C GLN A 112 8.65 21.63 -15.60
N PHE A 113 9.21 21.71 -14.39
CA PHE A 113 8.55 22.40 -13.27
C PHE A 113 9.35 23.58 -12.71
N LYS A 114 10.58 23.83 -13.18
CA LYS A 114 11.50 24.84 -12.62
C LYS A 114 11.76 24.65 -11.12
N LEU A 115 11.76 23.38 -10.67
CA LEU A 115 12.03 22.96 -9.30
C LEU A 115 13.18 21.94 -9.29
N ASP A 116 14.10 22.12 -8.34
CA ASP A 116 15.19 21.16 -8.12
C ASP A 116 14.77 20.10 -7.10
N GLY A 117 14.68 18.84 -7.55
CA GLY A 117 14.26 17.73 -6.69
C GLY A 117 15.18 17.47 -5.49
N LEU A 118 16.45 17.88 -5.55
CA LEU A 118 17.41 17.69 -4.45
C LEU A 118 17.22 18.68 -3.29
N GLN A 119 16.38 19.71 -3.44
CA GLN A 119 15.99 20.58 -2.32
C GLN A 119 14.94 19.96 -1.42
N TYR A 120 14.44 18.78 -1.75
CA TYR A 120 13.36 18.09 -1.04
C TYR A 120 13.87 16.83 -0.37
N ILE A 121 13.48 16.63 0.90
CA ILE A 121 13.83 15.43 1.67
C ILE A 121 13.06 14.19 1.17
N SER A 122 11.90 14.39 0.52
CA SER A 122 11.03 13.28 0.11
C SER A 122 10.25 13.57 -1.17
N SER A 123 10.02 12.53 -1.97
CA SER A 123 9.19 12.59 -3.19
C SER A 123 7.77 13.14 -2.96
N PRO A 124 7.05 12.85 -1.85
CA PRO A 124 5.75 13.45 -1.58
C PRO A 124 5.77 14.98 -1.52
N SER A 125 6.76 15.57 -0.85
CA SER A 125 6.88 17.03 -0.78
C SER A 125 7.23 17.64 -2.13
N PHE A 126 8.16 17.02 -2.84
CA PHE A 126 8.56 17.45 -4.17
C PHE A 126 7.40 17.38 -5.18
N SER A 127 6.72 16.23 -5.25
CA SER A 127 5.62 16.03 -6.19
C SER A 127 4.43 16.95 -5.90
N TYR A 128 4.18 17.26 -4.63
CA TYR A 128 3.14 18.20 -4.24
C TYR A 128 3.46 19.63 -4.74
N ASP A 129 4.70 20.08 -4.60
CA ASP A 129 5.12 21.40 -5.08
C ASP A 129 5.18 21.45 -6.62
N CYS A 130 5.57 20.35 -7.29
CA CYS A 130 5.42 20.22 -8.75
C CYS A 130 3.96 20.37 -9.18
N MET A 131 3.04 19.76 -8.46
CA MET A 131 1.61 19.86 -8.73
C MET A 131 1.12 21.30 -8.54
N LEU A 132 1.46 21.96 -7.42
CA LEU A 132 1.09 23.36 -7.19
C LEU A 132 1.64 24.29 -8.28
N ARG A 133 2.90 24.09 -8.68
CA ARG A 133 3.54 24.86 -9.74
C ARG A 133 2.87 24.66 -11.10
N PHE A 134 2.47 23.42 -11.39
CA PHE A 134 1.85 23.04 -12.67
C PHE A 134 0.41 23.52 -12.79
N THR A 135 -0.35 23.49 -11.69
CA THR A 135 -1.79 23.79 -11.69
C THR A 135 -2.10 25.21 -11.23
N GLU A 136 -1.14 25.91 -10.63
CA GLU A 136 -1.32 27.20 -9.96
C GLU A 136 -2.45 27.19 -8.91
N ALA A 137 -2.70 26.02 -8.34
CA ALA A 137 -3.80 25.79 -7.42
C ALA A 137 -3.65 26.58 -6.12
N GLN A 138 -4.73 27.25 -5.71
CA GLN A 138 -4.82 27.95 -4.43
C GLN A 138 -5.59 27.10 -3.44
N ILE A 139 -4.92 26.67 -2.37
CA ILE A 139 -5.44 25.75 -1.35
C ILE A 139 -5.28 26.42 0.01
N ASP A 140 -6.37 26.48 0.79
CA ASP A 140 -6.35 27.04 2.12
C ASP A 140 -5.55 26.19 3.12
N PHE A 141 -5.11 26.82 4.20
CA PHE A 141 -4.59 26.15 5.38
C PHE A 141 -5.68 25.92 6.43
N ILE A 142 -5.45 24.96 7.32
CA ILE A 142 -6.31 24.76 8.48
C ILE A 142 -5.78 25.65 9.62
N TYR A 143 -6.53 26.68 9.98
CA TYR A 143 -6.16 27.59 11.08
C TYR A 143 -6.79 27.17 12.42
N SER A 144 -7.88 26.39 12.39
CA SER A 144 -8.61 25.96 13.57
C SER A 144 -8.18 24.57 14.03
N GLN A 145 -7.79 24.45 15.30
CA GLN A 145 -7.49 23.18 15.93
C GLN A 145 -8.73 22.26 15.97
N ASP A 146 -9.93 22.84 16.15
CA ASP A 146 -11.17 22.07 16.19
C ASP A 146 -11.50 21.45 14.84
N ILE A 147 -11.29 22.18 13.74
CA ILE A 147 -11.44 21.63 12.39
C ILE A 147 -10.44 20.49 12.16
N PHE A 148 -9.18 20.65 12.59
CA PHE A 148 -8.17 19.61 12.45
C PHE A 148 -8.54 18.35 13.25
N LYS A 149 -8.93 18.49 14.52
CA LYS A 149 -9.38 17.38 15.37
C LYS A 149 -10.61 16.69 14.80
N TYR A 150 -11.54 17.44 14.24
CA TYR A 150 -12.73 16.91 13.58
C TYR A 150 -12.38 16.07 12.36
N LEU A 151 -11.55 16.61 11.46
CA LEU A 151 -11.08 15.88 10.27
C LEU A 151 -10.25 14.64 10.63
N LYS A 152 -9.52 14.68 11.75
CA LYS A 152 -8.76 13.52 12.25
C LYS A 152 -9.67 12.35 12.61
N LYS A 153 -10.90 12.57 13.09
CA LYS A 153 -11.90 11.51 13.28
C LYS A 153 -12.33 10.85 11.98
N ALA A 154 -12.35 11.59 10.87
CA ALA A 154 -12.69 11.07 9.55
C ALA A 154 -11.52 10.36 8.85
N MET A 155 -10.29 10.46 9.36
CA MET A 155 -9.09 9.89 8.74
C MET A 155 -9.09 8.36 8.92
N ARG A 156 -9.50 7.64 7.89
CA ARG A 156 -9.52 6.17 7.81
C ARG A 156 -8.86 5.72 6.53
N GLY A 157 -7.83 4.88 6.63
CA GLY A 157 -7.13 4.30 5.49
C GLY A 157 -8.00 3.40 4.62
N GLY A 158 -7.37 2.67 3.72
CA GLY A 158 -8.04 1.66 2.90
C GLY A 158 -8.50 0.46 3.73
N VAL A 159 -9.63 -0.12 3.35
CA VAL A 159 -10.16 -1.34 3.96
C VAL A 159 -9.38 -2.54 3.45
N SER A 160 -9.00 -3.45 4.34
CA SER A 160 -8.35 -4.71 3.98
C SER A 160 -8.83 -5.81 4.92
N ASN A 161 -9.50 -6.82 4.37
CA ASN A 161 -10.02 -7.97 5.11
C ASN A 161 -10.10 -9.23 4.23
N VAL A 162 -10.34 -10.39 4.85
CA VAL A 162 -10.51 -11.69 4.22
C VAL A 162 -11.80 -12.33 4.74
N PRO A 163 -12.96 -12.04 4.11
CA PRO A 163 -14.25 -12.59 4.52
C PRO A 163 -14.33 -14.11 4.41
N THR A 164 -13.79 -14.68 3.32
CA THR A 164 -13.72 -16.13 3.11
C THR A 164 -12.27 -16.53 2.90
N ARG A 165 -11.76 -17.40 3.75
CA ARG A 165 -10.32 -17.67 3.87
C ARG A 165 -9.82 -18.77 2.94
N PHE A 166 -10.73 -19.60 2.41
CA PHE A 166 -10.40 -20.64 1.43
C PHE A 166 -11.50 -20.78 0.40
N ALA A 167 -11.10 -20.91 -0.87
CA ALA A 167 -12.01 -21.21 -1.97
C ALA A 167 -11.25 -21.91 -3.10
N GLU A 168 -11.94 -22.85 -3.76
CA GLU A 168 -11.48 -23.53 -4.98
C GLU A 168 -12.45 -23.21 -6.12
N ALA A 169 -11.91 -23.05 -7.32
CA ALA A 169 -12.69 -22.90 -8.53
C ALA A 169 -13.19 -24.26 -9.03
N ASN A 170 -14.26 -24.23 -9.82
CA ASN A 170 -14.75 -25.38 -10.56
C ASN A 170 -15.29 -24.89 -11.91
N ASN A 171 -14.50 -24.95 -12.97
CA ASN A 171 -14.92 -24.46 -14.27
C ASN A 171 -14.27 -25.26 -15.42
N PRO A 172 -14.81 -25.18 -16.65
CA PRO A 172 -14.36 -25.97 -17.80
C PRO A 172 -12.90 -25.76 -18.22
N MET A 173 -12.22 -24.73 -17.71
CA MET A 173 -10.79 -24.46 -17.99
C MET A 173 -9.86 -25.26 -17.07
N MET A 174 -10.38 -26.10 -16.18
CA MET A 174 -9.63 -26.89 -15.22
C MET A 174 -9.65 -28.37 -15.62
N MET A 175 -8.53 -29.07 -15.41
CA MET A 175 -8.44 -30.52 -15.68
C MET A 175 -9.39 -31.37 -14.81
N ASN A 176 -9.67 -30.90 -13.59
CA ASN A 176 -10.52 -31.58 -12.61
C ASN A 176 -11.92 -30.95 -12.52
N TYR A 177 -12.41 -30.41 -13.64
CA TYR A 177 -13.78 -29.85 -13.70
C TYR A 177 -14.82 -30.94 -13.42
N ASP A 178 -15.75 -30.62 -12.52
CA ASP A 178 -16.86 -31.49 -12.14
C ASP A 178 -18.16 -30.78 -12.54
N ASP A 179 -18.79 -31.26 -13.61
CA ASP A 179 -20.01 -30.68 -14.18
C ASP A 179 -21.25 -30.92 -13.30
N SER A 180 -21.18 -31.85 -12.35
CA SER A 180 -22.23 -32.07 -11.35
C SER A 180 -22.31 -30.95 -10.30
N LYS A 181 -21.26 -30.13 -10.19
CA LYS A 181 -21.16 -28.99 -9.27
C LYS A 181 -21.35 -27.67 -10.00
N PRO A 182 -21.81 -26.62 -9.27
CA PRO A 182 -21.94 -25.29 -9.87
C PRO A 182 -20.62 -24.78 -10.46
N THR A 183 -20.66 -24.33 -11.70
CA THR A 183 -19.50 -23.69 -12.35
C THR A 183 -19.12 -22.41 -11.59
N THR A 184 -17.87 -22.37 -11.11
CA THR A 184 -17.37 -21.31 -10.23
C THR A 184 -15.98 -20.84 -10.68
N TYR A 185 -15.83 -19.54 -10.82
CA TYR A 185 -14.56 -18.89 -11.14
C TYR A 185 -14.04 -18.07 -9.96
N LEU A 186 -12.72 -18.02 -9.82
CA LEU A 186 -12.04 -17.07 -8.93
C LEU A 186 -11.42 -15.96 -9.79
N ILE A 187 -11.71 -14.70 -9.46
CA ILE A 187 -11.22 -13.53 -10.22
C ILE A 187 -10.62 -12.50 -9.27
N TYR A 188 -9.39 -12.06 -9.56
CA TYR A 188 -8.67 -11.07 -8.78
C TYR A 188 -8.53 -9.76 -9.53
N LEU A 189 -9.24 -8.74 -9.10
CA LEU A 189 -9.36 -7.46 -9.76
C LEU A 189 -8.73 -6.34 -8.92
N ASP A 190 -7.98 -5.45 -9.55
CA ASP A 190 -7.34 -4.29 -8.92
C ASP A 190 -7.76 -3.00 -9.63
N CYS A 191 -8.04 -1.95 -8.87
CA CYS A 191 -8.46 -0.68 -9.43
C CYS A 191 -7.26 0.13 -9.93
N ASN A 192 -7.27 0.48 -11.21
CA ASN A 192 -6.23 1.28 -11.83
C ASN A 192 -5.96 2.58 -11.05
N SER A 193 -4.87 2.63 -10.27
CA SER A 193 -4.41 3.81 -9.53
C SER A 193 -5.52 4.51 -8.74
N LEU A 194 -6.21 3.81 -7.83
CA LEU A 194 -7.40 4.28 -7.11
C LEU A 194 -7.25 5.70 -6.52
N TYR A 195 -6.18 5.96 -5.76
CA TYR A 195 -5.98 7.31 -5.18
C TYR A 195 -5.78 8.39 -6.24
N SER A 196 -5.00 8.10 -7.29
CA SER A 196 -4.82 9.03 -8.41
C SER A 196 -6.13 9.26 -9.15
N SER A 197 -6.96 8.23 -9.30
CA SER A 197 -8.28 8.36 -9.89
C SER A 197 -9.16 9.32 -9.10
N VAL A 198 -9.20 9.18 -7.78
CA VAL A 198 -9.98 10.07 -6.90
C VAL A 198 -9.43 11.51 -6.92
N MET A 199 -8.13 11.68 -7.07
CA MET A 199 -7.52 13.01 -7.19
C MET A 199 -7.95 13.78 -8.46
N THR A 200 -8.56 13.13 -9.45
CA THR A 200 -9.18 13.83 -10.59
C THR A 200 -10.60 14.36 -10.32
N LYS A 201 -11.20 14.00 -9.16
CA LYS A 201 -12.51 14.53 -8.77
C LYS A 201 -12.37 15.92 -8.16
N LYS A 202 -13.52 16.59 -7.98
CA LYS A 202 -13.58 17.79 -7.15
C LYS A 202 -13.28 17.42 -5.70
N LEU A 203 -12.29 18.08 -5.12
CA LEU A 203 -11.81 17.90 -3.76
C LEU A 203 -11.93 19.20 -2.97
N PRO A 204 -12.04 19.15 -1.64
CA PRO A 204 -12.04 20.34 -0.82
C PRO A 204 -10.81 21.20 -1.09
N VAL A 205 -10.94 22.50 -1.27
CA VAL A 205 -9.80 23.40 -1.53
C VAL A 205 -9.76 24.59 -0.60
N ARG A 206 -10.91 25.19 -0.26
CA ARG A 206 -10.97 26.41 0.53
C ARG A 206 -12.29 26.60 1.28
N ASN A 207 -12.34 27.68 2.09
CA ASN A 207 -13.56 28.13 2.78
C ASN A 207 -14.18 27.06 3.72
N LEU A 208 -13.33 26.43 4.56
CA LEU A 208 -13.80 25.49 5.58
C LEU A 208 -14.56 26.25 6.66
N LYS A 209 -15.88 26.05 6.74
CA LYS A 209 -16.79 26.77 7.67
C LYS A 209 -17.77 25.83 8.34
N TRP A 210 -17.92 25.99 9.66
CA TRP A 210 -18.98 25.32 10.41
C TRP A 210 -20.36 25.81 9.97
N LYS A 211 -21.33 24.89 9.88
CA LYS A 211 -22.74 25.17 9.71
C LYS A 211 -23.48 24.80 10.98
N TYR A 212 -23.90 25.83 11.70
CA TYR A 212 -24.64 25.69 12.95
C TYR A 212 -26.15 25.77 12.73
N ASN A 213 -26.92 25.24 13.68
CA ASN A 213 -28.38 25.41 13.81
C ASN A 213 -29.13 25.07 12.50
N LYS A 214 -28.80 23.96 11.88
CA LYS A 214 -29.53 23.46 10.70
C LYS A 214 -30.59 22.46 11.13
N SER A 215 -31.83 22.62 10.60
CA SER A 215 -32.89 21.65 10.85
C SER A 215 -32.59 20.29 10.21
N GLU A 216 -33.24 19.24 10.71
CA GLU A 216 -33.10 17.91 10.15
C GLU A 216 -33.56 17.85 8.69
N GLU A 217 -34.63 18.61 8.36
CA GLU A 217 -35.17 18.71 7.00
C GLU A 217 -34.13 19.29 6.06
N TRP A 218 -33.45 20.39 6.46
CA TRP A 218 -32.37 20.99 5.68
C TRP A 218 -31.26 19.97 5.39
N VAL A 219 -30.86 19.20 6.41
CA VAL A 219 -29.79 18.19 6.27
C VAL A 219 -30.25 17.07 5.33
N LYS A 220 -31.47 16.54 5.51
CA LYS A 220 -32.04 15.49 4.65
C LYS A 220 -32.14 15.96 3.20
N GLU A 221 -32.59 17.20 2.98
CA GLU A 221 -32.66 17.81 1.65
C GLU A 221 -31.27 17.97 1.04
N LYS A 222 -30.27 18.45 1.78
CA LYS A 222 -28.89 18.58 1.30
C LYS A 222 -28.30 17.23 0.91
N ILE A 223 -28.46 16.21 1.74
CA ILE A 223 -28.00 14.85 1.43
C ILE A 223 -28.70 14.33 0.17
N LYS A 224 -30.03 14.46 0.08
CA LYS A 224 -30.82 13.98 -1.09
C LYS A 224 -30.39 14.65 -2.40
N ASN A 225 -30.20 15.99 -2.38
CA ASN A 225 -29.95 16.81 -3.57
C ASN A 225 -28.47 17.10 -3.83
N TYR A 226 -27.56 16.44 -3.13
CA TYR A 226 -26.12 16.61 -3.37
C TYR A 226 -25.67 15.89 -4.62
N HIS A 227 -24.84 16.54 -5.41
CA HIS A 227 -24.12 15.97 -6.55
C HIS A 227 -22.66 16.41 -6.51
N SER A 228 -21.75 15.52 -6.87
CA SER A 228 -20.29 15.75 -6.84
C SER A 228 -19.82 16.95 -7.69
N ASN A 229 -20.63 17.37 -8.68
CA ASN A 229 -20.34 18.54 -9.53
C ASN A 229 -20.65 19.88 -8.88
N LYS A 230 -21.29 19.93 -7.70
CA LYS A 230 -21.55 21.20 -7.00
C LYS A 230 -20.24 21.87 -6.54
N LYS A 231 -20.27 23.19 -6.37
CA LYS A 231 -19.14 23.98 -5.83
C LYS A 231 -18.91 23.71 -4.33
N LEU A 232 -19.96 23.39 -3.59
CA LEU A 232 -19.93 23.17 -2.15
C LEU A 232 -20.00 21.69 -1.81
N GLY A 233 -19.12 21.26 -0.90
CA GLY A 233 -19.12 19.92 -0.30
C GLY A 233 -19.22 19.98 1.23
N TYR A 234 -19.40 18.83 1.87
CA TYR A 234 -19.64 18.74 3.31
C TYR A 234 -18.95 17.50 3.91
N PHE A 235 -18.35 17.68 5.10
CA PHE A 235 -18.12 16.60 6.05
C PHE A 235 -19.20 16.66 7.12
N ILE A 236 -19.80 15.52 7.43
CA ILE A 236 -20.94 15.44 8.36
C ILE A 236 -20.60 14.47 9.49
N GLU A 237 -20.76 14.91 10.75
CA GLU A 237 -20.69 14.06 11.93
C GLU A 237 -22.10 13.65 12.31
N CYS A 238 -22.36 12.34 12.32
CA CYS A 238 -23.71 11.81 12.53
C CYS A 238 -23.70 10.46 13.24
N ASP A 239 -24.85 10.09 13.76
CA ASP A 239 -25.13 8.75 14.25
C ASP A 239 -25.90 7.97 13.16
N LEU A 240 -25.41 6.75 12.86
CA LEU A 240 -25.97 5.87 11.85
C LEU A 240 -26.37 4.54 12.50
N GLU A 241 -27.62 4.15 12.34
CA GLU A 241 -28.09 2.82 12.66
C GLU A 241 -27.70 1.85 11.55
N TYR A 242 -27.26 0.65 11.91
CA TYR A 242 -26.95 -0.44 11.01
C TYR A 242 -28.04 -1.54 11.10
N PRO A 243 -29.16 -1.45 10.35
CA PRO A 243 -30.31 -2.34 10.53
C PRO A 243 -29.98 -3.79 10.20
N ILE A 244 -30.52 -4.72 11.00
CA ILE A 244 -30.34 -6.18 10.82
C ILE A 244 -30.70 -6.63 9.39
N LYS A 245 -31.71 -6.02 8.77
CA LYS A 245 -32.16 -6.35 7.38
C LYS A 245 -31.08 -6.20 6.31
N ILE A 246 -30.00 -5.44 6.56
CA ILE A 246 -28.90 -5.30 5.62
C ILE A 246 -27.65 -6.08 6.02
N HIS A 247 -27.66 -6.82 7.14
CA HIS A 247 -26.51 -7.58 7.63
C HIS A 247 -26.01 -8.59 6.60
N ASP A 248 -26.91 -9.47 6.11
CA ASP A 248 -26.54 -10.48 5.11
C ASP A 248 -26.05 -9.89 3.79
N LYS A 249 -26.72 -8.83 3.31
CA LYS A 249 -26.32 -8.13 2.09
C LYS A 249 -24.92 -7.54 2.20
N THR A 250 -24.52 -7.10 3.40
CA THR A 250 -23.29 -6.32 3.58
C THR A 250 -22.21 -7.08 4.38
N LYS A 251 -22.38 -8.38 4.64
CA LYS A 251 -21.47 -9.16 5.48
C LYS A 251 -20.04 -9.27 4.92
N ASP A 252 -19.87 -9.30 3.60
CA ASP A 252 -18.56 -9.46 2.99
C ASP A 252 -17.76 -8.14 3.00
N LEU A 253 -18.43 -7.01 2.73
CA LEU A 253 -17.81 -5.68 2.72
C LEU A 253 -18.68 -4.66 3.48
N PRO A 254 -18.73 -4.70 4.83
CA PRO A 254 -19.56 -3.80 5.60
C PRO A 254 -19.26 -2.32 5.38
N LEU A 255 -20.31 -1.51 5.42
CA LEU A 255 -20.27 -0.07 5.24
C LEU A 255 -19.68 0.64 6.47
N ALA A 256 -19.28 1.90 6.30
CA ALA A 256 -18.85 2.78 7.38
C ALA A 256 -17.77 2.16 8.31
N PRO A 257 -16.56 1.80 7.79
CA PRO A 257 -15.49 1.24 8.60
C PRO A 257 -15.00 2.23 9.67
N GLU A 258 -14.55 1.69 10.81
CA GLU A 258 -14.16 2.48 11.99
C GLU A 258 -12.90 1.94 12.66
N HIS A 259 -12.22 2.80 13.44
CA HIS A 259 -11.09 2.37 14.27
C HIS A 259 -11.61 1.88 15.62
N ILE A 260 -11.47 0.58 15.88
CA ILE A 260 -11.86 -0.03 17.15
C ILE A 260 -10.73 -0.85 17.76
N LYS A 261 -10.69 -0.90 19.10
CA LYS A 261 -9.83 -1.82 19.84
C LYS A 261 -10.58 -3.12 20.04
N ILE A 262 -10.02 -4.22 19.53
CA ILE A 262 -10.61 -5.54 19.68
C ILE A 262 -10.33 -6.08 21.08
N THR A 263 -11.37 -6.47 21.80
CA THR A 263 -11.30 -7.07 23.13
C THR A 263 -11.49 -8.59 23.06
N LYS A 264 -11.15 -9.31 24.13
CA LYS A 264 -11.35 -10.77 24.20
C LYS A 264 -12.80 -11.17 23.97
N ASN A 265 -13.76 -10.41 24.50
CA ASN A 265 -15.19 -10.70 24.39
C ASN A 265 -15.75 -10.55 22.96
N MET A 266 -15.01 -9.93 22.07
CA MET A 266 -15.38 -9.80 20.65
C MET A 266 -14.89 -10.98 19.81
N LEU A 267 -13.90 -11.73 20.30
CA LEU A 267 -13.32 -12.85 19.54
C LEU A 267 -14.27 -14.05 19.50
N SER A 268 -14.24 -14.77 18.40
CA SER A 268 -14.89 -16.08 18.29
C SER A 268 -14.17 -17.13 19.15
N PRO A 269 -14.83 -18.23 19.53
CA PRO A 269 -14.21 -19.36 20.22
C PRO A 269 -12.98 -19.90 19.48
N TYR A 270 -13.04 -19.97 18.14
CA TYR A 270 -11.90 -20.35 17.30
C TYR A 270 -10.69 -19.43 17.51
N CYS A 271 -10.89 -18.12 17.44
CA CYS A 271 -9.81 -17.16 17.67
C CYS A 271 -9.33 -17.13 19.13
N LEU A 272 -10.21 -17.37 20.11
CA LEU A 272 -9.83 -17.48 21.52
C LEU A 272 -8.91 -18.67 21.78
N LYS A 273 -9.24 -19.86 21.23
CA LYS A 273 -8.38 -21.06 21.29
C LYS A 273 -6.99 -20.79 20.72
N LEU A 274 -6.91 -20.14 19.55
CA LEU A 274 -5.62 -19.76 18.94
C LEU A 274 -4.86 -18.72 19.76
N ALA A 275 -5.56 -17.74 20.34
CA ALA A 275 -4.94 -16.71 21.17
C ALA A 275 -4.32 -17.32 22.45
N GLN A 276 -5.00 -18.27 23.07
CA GLN A 276 -4.50 -19.04 24.22
C GLN A 276 -3.29 -19.92 23.82
N ARG A 277 -3.46 -20.74 22.77
CA ARG A 277 -2.41 -21.67 22.28
C ARG A 277 -1.09 -20.95 21.98
N TYR A 278 -1.16 -19.73 21.45
CA TYR A 278 0.01 -18.96 21.02
C TYR A 278 0.34 -17.76 21.89
N ASN A 279 -0.26 -17.66 23.06
CA ASN A 279 -0.07 -16.55 23.99
C ASN A 279 -0.11 -15.16 23.32
N ILE A 280 -1.18 -14.92 22.50
CA ILE A 280 -1.31 -13.67 21.76
C ILE A 280 -1.82 -12.56 22.68
N SER A 281 -1.02 -11.52 22.89
CA SER A 281 -1.47 -10.34 23.60
C SER A 281 -2.60 -9.63 22.85
N MET A 282 -3.68 -9.32 23.59
CA MET A 282 -4.81 -8.52 23.08
C MET A 282 -4.61 -7.01 23.28
N ASP A 283 -3.49 -6.60 23.84
CA ASP A 283 -3.18 -5.19 24.08
C ASP A 283 -2.68 -4.52 22.79
N SER A 284 -3.55 -4.48 21.79
CA SER A 284 -3.25 -3.93 20.48
C SER A 284 -3.83 -2.52 20.31
N MET A 285 -3.16 -1.72 19.48
CA MET A 285 -3.68 -0.42 19.02
C MET A 285 -5.00 -0.61 18.25
N PRO A 286 -5.90 0.40 18.26
CA PRO A 286 -7.11 0.37 17.45
C PRO A 286 -6.79 0.06 15.99
N LYS A 287 -7.59 -0.81 15.37
CA LYS A 287 -7.48 -1.23 13.96
C LYS A 287 -8.66 -0.70 13.17
N LEU A 288 -8.44 -0.39 11.89
CA LEU A 288 -9.53 -0.08 10.97
C LEU A 288 -10.26 -1.38 10.62
N ILE A 289 -11.51 -1.46 10.99
CA ILE A 289 -12.37 -2.65 10.85
C ILE A 289 -13.74 -2.23 10.32
N SER A 290 -14.28 -3.03 9.41
CA SER A 290 -15.66 -2.89 8.92
C SER A 290 -16.58 -3.74 9.80
N THR A 291 -17.33 -3.07 10.69
CA THR A 291 -18.29 -3.69 11.61
C THR A 291 -19.72 -3.44 11.16
N GLN A 292 -20.67 -4.19 11.69
CA GLN A 292 -22.11 -3.97 11.51
C GLN A 292 -22.78 -3.43 12.80
N TYR A 293 -22.00 -2.84 13.69
CA TYR A 293 -22.53 -2.05 14.79
C TYR A 293 -23.04 -0.70 14.30
N ASP A 294 -23.95 -0.11 15.05
CA ASP A 294 -24.33 1.30 14.89
C ASP A 294 -23.11 2.20 15.02
N LYS A 295 -23.12 3.33 14.33
CA LYS A 295 -22.01 4.29 14.34
C LYS A 295 -22.42 5.54 15.12
N LEU A 296 -21.62 5.88 16.12
CA LEU A 296 -21.82 7.07 16.93
C LEU A 296 -20.77 8.14 16.60
N ASN A 297 -21.20 9.39 16.45
CA ASN A 297 -20.33 10.53 16.11
C ASN A 297 -19.41 10.25 14.91
N TYR A 298 -19.95 9.57 13.90
CA TYR A 298 -19.23 9.16 12.71
C TYR A 298 -19.07 10.32 11.73
N VAL A 299 -17.83 10.72 11.47
CA VAL A 299 -17.53 11.79 10.51
C VAL A 299 -17.24 11.19 9.15
N CYS A 300 -17.99 11.59 8.12
CA CYS A 300 -17.77 11.13 6.73
C CYS A 300 -18.05 12.23 5.72
N HIS A 301 -17.55 12.01 4.49
CA HIS A 301 -17.88 12.85 3.36
C HIS A 301 -19.35 12.65 2.95
N ILE A 302 -20.04 13.70 2.48
CA ILE A 302 -21.46 13.64 2.13
C ILE A 302 -21.78 12.58 1.07
N GLU A 303 -20.90 12.34 0.10
CA GLU A 303 -21.10 11.28 -0.90
C GLU A 303 -21.07 9.88 -0.27
N ASN A 304 -20.20 9.65 0.72
CA ASN A 304 -20.19 8.39 1.47
C ASN A 304 -21.49 8.22 2.26
N LEU A 305 -21.95 9.29 2.92
CA LEU A 305 -23.21 9.25 3.65
C LEU A 305 -24.39 8.93 2.75
N GLN A 306 -24.50 9.61 1.60
CA GLN A 306 -25.54 9.29 0.59
C GLN A 306 -25.51 7.81 0.20
N PHE A 307 -24.31 7.28 -0.03
CA PHE A 307 -24.15 5.88 -0.43
C PHE A 307 -24.57 4.93 0.69
N TYR A 308 -24.18 5.21 1.95
CA TYR A 308 -24.57 4.38 3.09
C TYR A 308 -26.08 4.34 3.28
N LEU A 309 -26.76 5.49 3.14
CA LEU A 309 -28.24 5.57 3.21
C LEU A 309 -28.89 4.84 2.02
N LYS A 310 -28.35 4.98 0.81
CA LYS A 310 -28.79 4.22 -0.37
C LYS A 310 -28.72 2.70 -0.15
N GLN A 311 -27.68 2.22 0.54
CA GLN A 311 -27.51 0.80 0.85
C GLN A 311 -28.37 0.31 2.01
N GLY A 312 -29.04 1.21 2.75
CA GLY A 312 -30.04 0.88 3.76
C GLY A 312 -29.65 1.18 5.20
N MET A 313 -28.52 1.85 5.48
CA MET A 313 -28.25 2.43 6.79
C MET A 313 -29.25 3.57 7.07
N ILE A 314 -29.48 3.87 8.34
CA ILE A 314 -30.47 4.90 8.77
C ILE A 314 -29.73 6.03 9.51
N LEU A 315 -29.96 7.27 9.06
CA LEU A 315 -29.47 8.46 9.72
C LEU A 315 -30.33 8.75 10.95
N LYS A 316 -29.75 8.67 12.16
CA LYS A 316 -30.46 8.92 13.42
C LYS A 316 -30.31 10.36 13.88
N LYS A 317 -29.09 10.90 13.85
CA LYS A 317 -28.81 12.25 14.37
C LYS A 317 -27.64 12.87 13.61
N VAL A 318 -27.69 14.19 13.42
CA VAL A 318 -26.56 14.97 12.90
C VAL A 318 -26.03 15.87 14.01
N HIS A 319 -24.72 15.83 14.25
CA HIS A 319 -24.06 16.58 15.33
C HIS A 319 -23.39 17.84 14.80
N LYS A 320 -22.55 17.71 13.74
CA LYS A 320 -21.78 18.82 13.19
C LYS A 320 -21.68 18.72 11.68
N ILE A 321 -21.62 19.88 11.04
CA ILE A 321 -21.47 19.99 9.60
C ILE A 321 -20.32 20.95 9.28
N LEU A 322 -19.30 20.47 8.59
CA LEU A 322 -18.22 21.28 8.05
C LEU A 322 -18.43 21.43 6.54
N GLN A 323 -18.73 22.65 6.09
CA GLN A 323 -18.83 23.00 4.67
C GLN A 323 -17.48 23.43 4.12
N PHE A 324 -17.22 23.14 2.85
CA PHE A 324 -16.06 23.62 2.11
C PHE A 324 -16.41 23.91 0.64
N GLU A 325 -15.57 24.67 -0.03
CA GLU A 325 -15.58 24.76 -1.48
C GLU A 325 -14.70 23.67 -2.08
N GLN A 326 -15.11 23.13 -3.24
CA GLN A 326 -14.41 22.02 -3.89
C GLN A 326 -14.16 22.30 -5.37
N GLU A 327 -12.99 21.88 -5.85
CA GLU A 327 -12.54 22.01 -7.23
C GLU A 327 -11.66 20.82 -7.63
N ALA A 328 -11.56 20.55 -8.93
CA ALA A 328 -10.72 19.46 -9.47
C ALA A 328 -9.26 19.94 -9.69
N VAL A 329 -8.66 20.49 -8.63
CA VAL A 329 -7.34 21.16 -8.72
C VAL A 329 -6.18 20.23 -9.06
N PHE A 330 -6.27 18.92 -8.76
CA PHE A 330 -5.20 17.96 -9.05
C PHE A 330 -5.35 17.28 -10.41
N GLU A 331 -6.54 17.39 -11.03
CA GLU A 331 -6.86 16.69 -12.28
C GLU A 331 -5.85 16.96 -13.41
N PRO A 332 -5.45 18.24 -13.71
CA PRO A 332 -4.52 18.48 -14.81
C PRO A 332 -3.17 17.80 -14.60
N TYR A 333 -2.65 17.84 -13.37
CA TYR A 333 -1.38 17.21 -13.04
C TYR A 333 -1.45 15.68 -13.06
N ILE A 334 -2.52 15.10 -12.56
CA ILE A 334 -2.72 13.64 -12.61
C ILE A 334 -2.82 13.17 -14.06
N LYS A 335 -3.57 13.89 -14.91
CA LYS A 335 -3.64 13.60 -16.35
C LYS A 335 -2.25 13.68 -17.00
N TYR A 336 -1.47 14.72 -16.71
CA TYR A 336 -0.08 14.84 -17.18
C TYR A 336 0.75 13.62 -16.80
N CYS A 337 0.70 13.18 -15.54
CA CYS A 337 1.42 11.99 -15.08
C CYS A 337 0.95 10.70 -15.76
N VAL A 338 -0.37 10.52 -15.93
CA VAL A 338 -0.94 9.33 -16.60
C VAL A 338 -0.55 9.28 -18.06
N GLU A 339 -0.62 10.40 -18.77
CA GLU A 339 -0.22 10.49 -20.19
C GLU A 339 1.29 10.30 -20.37
N GLY A 340 2.11 10.93 -19.51
CA GLY A 340 3.55 10.73 -19.49
C GLY A 340 3.90 9.26 -19.29
N ARG A 341 3.24 8.58 -18.35
CA ARG A 341 3.41 7.15 -18.13
C ARG A 341 3.02 6.29 -19.34
N LYS A 342 1.96 6.67 -20.08
CA LYS A 342 1.54 5.97 -21.31
C LYS A 342 2.54 6.14 -22.46
N LYS A 343 3.13 7.33 -22.58
CA LYS A 343 4.13 7.66 -23.62
C LYS A 343 5.52 7.13 -23.30
N ALA A 344 5.85 6.96 -22.02
CA ALA A 344 7.14 6.47 -21.58
C ALA A 344 7.43 5.05 -22.13
N THR A 345 8.59 4.88 -22.73
CA THR A 345 9.07 3.58 -23.25
C THR A 345 9.82 2.81 -22.18
N HIS A 346 10.61 3.53 -21.36
CA HIS A 346 11.46 2.93 -20.34
C HIS A 346 10.72 2.65 -19.03
N PRO A 347 10.96 1.49 -18.37
CA PRO A 347 10.32 1.14 -17.10
C PRO A 347 10.51 2.17 -15.99
N ASP A 348 11.70 2.78 -15.88
CA ASP A 348 12.02 3.78 -14.86
C ASP A 348 11.22 5.08 -15.04
N GLU A 349 11.01 5.52 -16.27
CA GLU A 349 10.16 6.67 -16.56
C GLU A 349 8.69 6.39 -16.18
N LYS A 350 8.21 5.18 -16.51
CA LYS A 350 6.87 4.74 -16.08
C LYS A 350 6.73 4.74 -14.57
N LEU A 351 7.77 4.26 -13.86
CA LEU A 351 7.80 4.25 -12.40
C LEU A 351 7.85 5.68 -11.84
N MET A 352 8.62 6.58 -12.45
CA MET A 352 8.73 7.98 -12.06
C MET A 352 7.37 8.68 -12.12
N TYR A 353 6.66 8.62 -13.25
CA TYR A 353 5.32 9.21 -13.38
C TYR A 353 4.31 8.59 -12.41
N LYS A 354 4.38 7.27 -12.19
CA LYS A 354 3.55 6.59 -11.18
C LYS A 354 3.83 7.11 -9.77
N THR A 355 5.11 7.30 -9.44
CA THR A 355 5.53 7.80 -8.12
C THR A 355 5.08 9.24 -7.92
N MET A 356 5.23 10.10 -8.93
CA MET A 356 4.76 11.48 -8.90
C MET A 356 3.27 11.57 -8.61
N ALA A 357 2.44 10.84 -9.37
CA ALA A 357 0.99 10.85 -9.17
C ALA A 357 0.60 10.35 -7.77
N ASN A 358 1.19 9.25 -7.29
CA ASN A 358 0.80 8.65 -6.02
C ASN A 358 1.35 9.39 -4.79
N SER A 359 2.45 10.12 -4.94
CA SER A 359 3.15 10.76 -3.80
C SER A 359 2.41 11.97 -3.24
N ILE A 360 1.61 12.69 -4.04
CA ILE A 360 0.84 13.88 -3.61
C ILE A 360 -0.05 13.55 -2.40
N PHE A 361 -0.76 12.44 -2.47
CA PHE A 361 -1.63 11.98 -1.40
C PHE A 361 -0.92 11.88 -0.03
N GLY A 362 0.31 11.35 -0.01
CA GLY A 362 1.10 11.24 1.20
C GLY A 362 1.41 12.59 1.85
N LYS A 363 1.68 13.62 1.05
CA LYS A 363 1.91 14.99 1.54
C LYS A 363 0.66 15.59 2.16
N CYS A 364 -0.51 15.32 1.59
CA CYS A 364 -1.78 15.83 2.13
C CYS A 364 -2.06 15.32 3.55
N LEU A 365 -1.61 14.11 3.92
CA LEU A 365 -1.87 13.49 5.23
C LEU A 365 -0.73 13.61 6.25
N VAL A 366 0.24 14.49 6.03
CA VAL A 366 1.30 14.71 7.00
C VAL A 366 0.69 15.24 8.32
N ASN A 367 0.90 14.48 9.41
CA ASN A 367 0.43 14.89 10.73
C ASN A 367 1.47 15.79 11.42
N PRO A 368 1.18 17.07 11.63
CA PRO A 368 2.11 18.01 12.25
C PRO A 368 2.35 17.72 13.75
N GLU A 369 1.42 17.04 14.44
CA GLU A 369 1.57 16.67 15.86
C GLU A 369 2.74 15.71 16.10
N LYS A 370 3.12 14.92 15.08
CA LYS A 370 4.27 14.00 15.14
C LYS A 370 5.62 14.67 14.90
N ARG A 371 5.65 15.97 14.58
CA ARG A 371 6.87 16.70 14.31
C ARG A 371 7.49 17.20 15.61
N HIS A 372 8.75 16.89 15.83
CA HIS A 372 9.55 17.36 16.96
C HIS A 372 10.64 18.32 16.48
N LEU A 373 11.14 19.13 17.38
CA LEU A 373 12.33 19.93 17.14
C LEU A 373 13.55 19.10 17.55
N THR A 374 14.37 18.72 16.58
CA THR A 374 15.61 17.98 16.82
C THR A 374 16.80 18.95 16.77
N LYS A 375 17.67 18.91 17.75
CA LYS A 375 18.94 19.64 17.80
C LYS A 375 20.08 18.68 18.08
N ILE A 376 21.22 18.93 17.49
CA ILE A 376 22.49 18.26 17.81
C ILE A 376 23.31 19.26 18.61
N LEU A 377 23.72 18.88 19.79
CA LEU A 377 24.46 19.70 20.73
C LEU A 377 25.77 19.03 21.07
N THR A 378 26.84 19.82 21.15
CA THR A 378 28.21 19.40 21.48
C THR A 378 28.72 20.02 22.77
N ASN A 379 27.98 20.92 23.38
CA ASN A 379 28.33 21.60 24.62
C ASN A 379 27.44 21.13 25.76
N GLU A 380 28.06 20.67 26.85
CA GLU A 380 27.37 20.09 28.01
C GLU A 380 26.38 21.04 28.67
N GLU A 381 26.79 22.31 28.90
CA GLU A 381 25.86 23.30 29.49
C GLU A 381 24.61 23.51 28.65
N LYS A 382 24.74 23.55 27.31
CA LYS A 382 23.60 23.68 26.40
C LYS A 382 22.72 22.43 26.46
N VAL A 383 23.30 21.25 26.62
CA VAL A 383 22.57 20.00 26.81
C VAL A 383 21.78 20.04 28.12
N LEU A 384 22.41 20.40 29.23
CA LEU A 384 21.77 20.49 30.56
C LEU A 384 20.63 21.51 30.57
N ARG A 385 20.83 22.71 30.01
CA ARG A 385 19.77 23.72 29.83
C ARG A 385 18.61 23.21 29.00
N ALA A 386 18.88 22.45 27.94
CA ALA A 386 17.86 21.92 27.05
C ALA A 386 17.08 20.77 27.70
N ILE A 387 17.70 19.91 28.48
CA ILE A 387 17.06 18.82 29.24
C ILE A 387 16.15 19.41 30.34
N SER A 388 16.59 20.47 31.00
CA SER A 388 15.80 21.17 32.05
C SER A 388 14.59 21.94 31.50
N ASN A 389 14.45 22.06 30.19
CA ASN A 389 13.31 22.76 29.58
C ASN A 389 12.03 21.92 29.62
N VAL A 390 10.88 22.55 29.97
CA VAL A 390 9.57 21.86 30.04
C VAL A 390 9.15 21.20 28.72
N ARG A 391 9.72 21.62 27.60
CA ARG A 391 9.49 21.03 26.27
C ARG A 391 10.40 19.85 25.93
N PHE A 392 11.30 19.48 26.84
CA PHE A 392 12.16 18.32 26.63
C PHE A 392 11.33 17.06 26.44
N LYS A 393 11.69 16.27 25.44
CA LYS A 393 11.06 15.00 25.15
C LYS A 393 12.01 13.82 25.33
N HIS A 394 13.18 13.88 24.70
CA HIS A 394 14.15 12.80 24.69
C HIS A 394 15.54 13.33 24.34
N ALA A 395 16.57 12.71 24.93
CA ALA A 395 17.98 12.92 24.57
C ALA A 395 18.61 11.56 24.21
N ASN A 396 19.40 11.56 23.15
CA ASN A 396 20.16 10.41 22.71
C ASN A 396 21.65 10.80 22.61
N VAL A 397 22.49 10.18 23.42
CA VAL A 397 23.95 10.37 23.38
C VAL A 397 24.48 9.56 22.20
N ILE A 398 24.95 10.25 21.16
CA ILE A 398 25.51 9.62 19.95
C ILE A 398 26.97 9.24 20.21
N THR A 399 27.74 10.20 20.72
CA THR A 399 29.12 10.02 21.20
C THR A 399 29.29 10.79 22.51
N PRO A 400 30.40 10.62 23.28
CA PRO A 400 30.65 11.41 24.49
C PRO A 400 30.48 12.93 24.30
N ASN A 401 30.76 13.44 23.10
CA ASN A 401 30.74 14.85 22.77
C ASN A 401 29.55 15.30 21.88
N ILE A 402 28.62 14.39 21.53
CA ILE A 402 27.50 14.70 20.63
C ILE A 402 26.21 14.13 21.20
N VAL A 403 25.25 15.02 21.47
CA VAL A 403 23.94 14.65 21.97
C VAL A 403 22.86 15.14 20.99
N GLN A 404 22.02 14.21 20.53
CA GLN A 404 20.79 14.52 19.81
C GLN A 404 19.69 14.79 20.84
N LEU A 405 19.05 15.93 20.75
CA LEU A 405 17.98 16.33 21.66
C LEU A 405 16.69 16.57 20.89
N GLU A 406 15.60 15.95 21.35
CA GLU A 406 14.26 16.15 20.83
C GLU A 406 13.42 16.96 21.83
N SER A 407 12.71 17.95 21.31
CA SER A 407 11.80 18.80 22.08
C SER A 407 10.46 18.95 21.39
N PHE A 408 9.39 19.12 22.17
CA PHE A 408 8.09 19.48 21.63
C PHE A 408 8.11 20.89 21.03
N LYS A 409 7.42 21.07 19.91
CA LYS A 409 7.24 22.39 19.30
C LYS A 409 6.21 23.21 20.07
N VAL A 410 6.44 24.50 20.20
CA VAL A 410 5.48 25.46 20.81
C VAL A 410 4.25 25.63 19.92
N ARG A 411 4.48 25.68 18.60
CA ARG A 411 3.42 25.82 17.60
C ARG A 411 3.60 24.77 16.52
N ASN A 412 2.54 24.08 16.19
CA ASN A 412 2.46 23.20 15.05
C ASN A 412 1.73 23.92 13.92
N VAL A 413 2.45 24.23 12.86
CA VAL A 413 1.83 24.79 11.65
C VAL A 413 1.32 23.63 10.79
N ILE A 414 0.03 23.65 10.50
CA ILE A 414 -0.61 22.68 9.61
C ILE A 414 -0.44 23.20 8.18
N ASN A 415 0.72 22.92 7.59
CA ASN A 415 1.07 23.32 6.22
C ASN A 415 0.81 22.22 5.18
N SER A 416 -0.07 21.28 5.50
CA SER A 416 -0.55 20.25 4.58
C SER A 416 -2.07 20.34 4.48
N PRO A 417 -2.66 20.14 3.29
CA PRO A 417 -4.10 20.20 3.10
C PRO A 417 -4.76 18.90 3.60
N TYR A 418 -4.75 18.70 4.91
CA TYR A 418 -5.21 17.47 5.56
C TYR A 418 -6.64 17.09 5.17
N PHE A 419 -7.51 18.09 4.97
CA PHE A 419 -8.90 17.90 4.52
C PHE A 419 -9.00 17.27 3.13
N ILE A 420 -8.06 17.57 2.23
CA ILE A 420 -7.98 16.92 0.91
C ILE A 420 -7.60 15.45 1.06
N GLY A 421 -6.59 15.16 1.87
CA GLY A 421 -6.17 13.78 2.12
C GLY A 421 -7.28 12.93 2.72
N VAL A 422 -8.06 13.49 3.66
CA VAL A 422 -9.24 12.82 4.24
C VAL A 422 -10.31 12.57 3.17
N ALA A 423 -10.60 13.56 2.31
CA ALA A 423 -11.56 13.40 1.22
C ALA A 423 -11.12 12.32 0.22
N ILE A 424 -9.83 12.27 -0.14
CA ILE A 424 -9.29 11.23 -1.02
C ILE A 424 -9.52 9.84 -0.42
N LEU A 425 -9.24 9.64 0.87
CA LEU A 425 -9.48 8.36 1.55
C LEU A 425 -10.94 7.97 1.60
N GLU A 426 -11.83 8.91 1.89
CA GLU A 426 -13.27 8.66 1.95
C GLU A 426 -13.82 8.31 0.55
N LEU A 427 -13.50 9.11 -0.46
CA LEU A 427 -13.97 8.89 -1.83
C LEU A 427 -13.34 7.65 -2.50
N SER A 428 -12.15 7.25 -2.10
CA SER A 428 -11.53 5.98 -2.55
C SER A 428 -12.29 4.78 -2.01
N LYS A 429 -12.64 4.78 -0.73
CA LYS A 429 -13.51 3.74 -0.14
C LYS A 429 -14.90 3.73 -0.80
N LEU A 430 -15.46 4.91 -1.06
CA LEU A 430 -16.74 5.02 -1.76
C LEU A 430 -16.68 4.36 -3.13
N HIS A 431 -15.64 4.62 -3.92
CA HIS A 431 -15.50 4.02 -5.24
C HIS A 431 -15.41 2.48 -5.16
N LEU A 432 -14.65 1.95 -4.20
CA LEU A 432 -14.58 0.50 -3.97
C LEU A 432 -15.94 -0.09 -3.59
N PHE A 433 -16.70 0.58 -2.73
CA PHE A 433 -18.07 0.19 -2.40
C PHE A 433 -19.01 0.24 -3.62
N GLN A 434 -18.91 1.26 -4.46
CA GLN A 434 -19.69 1.38 -5.69
C GLN A 434 -19.37 0.23 -6.66
N LEU A 435 -18.09 -0.09 -6.85
CA LEU A 435 -17.68 -1.25 -7.64
C LEU A 435 -18.32 -2.54 -7.10
N HIS A 436 -18.19 -2.78 -5.80
CA HIS A 436 -18.74 -3.99 -5.18
C HIS A 436 -20.28 -4.04 -5.28
N TYR A 437 -20.99 -3.01 -4.77
CA TYR A 437 -22.46 -3.05 -4.64
C TYR A 437 -23.21 -2.70 -5.93
N ASP A 438 -22.79 -1.63 -6.62
CA ASP A 438 -23.53 -1.12 -7.78
C ASP A 438 -23.18 -1.88 -9.08
N HIS A 439 -22.02 -2.58 -9.14
CA HIS A 439 -21.62 -3.39 -10.29
C HIS A 439 -21.69 -4.89 -10.01
N PHE A 440 -20.87 -5.43 -9.08
CA PHE A 440 -20.77 -6.88 -8.87
C PHE A 440 -21.99 -7.48 -8.16
N VAL A 441 -22.39 -6.95 -7.01
CA VAL A 441 -23.59 -7.46 -6.29
C VAL A 441 -24.85 -7.27 -7.13
N ARG A 442 -24.97 -6.17 -7.85
CA ARG A 442 -26.09 -5.93 -8.76
C ARG A 442 -26.15 -6.93 -9.92
N ARG A 443 -24.99 -7.32 -10.49
CA ARG A 443 -24.90 -8.24 -11.63
C ARG A 443 -25.15 -9.69 -11.22
N PHE A 444 -24.49 -10.16 -10.17
CA PHE A 444 -24.45 -11.57 -9.81
C PHE A 444 -25.37 -11.93 -8.63
N GLY A 445 -25.85 -10.96 -7.86
CA GLY A 445 -26.56 -11.18 -6.60
C GLY A 445 -25.64 -11.68 -5.49
N THR A 446 -26.11 -11.68 -4.25
CA THR A 446 -25.36 -12.14 -3.08
C THR A 446 -25.20 -13.65 -2.98
N THR A 447 -26.04 -14.41 -3.70
CA THR A 447 -26.03 -15.88 -3.73
C THR A 447 -24.90 -16.43 -4.63
N ASN A 448 -24.64 -15.76 -5.76
CA ASN A 448 -23.66 -16.21 -6.75
C ASN A 448 -22.31 -15.50 -6.64
N LEU A 449 -22.22 -14.48 -5.77
CA LEU A 449 -21.01 -13.70 -5.54
C LEU A 449 -20.55 -13.83 -4.10
N LYS A 450 -19.30 -14.21 -3.89
CA LYS A 450 -18.64 -14.14 -2.58
C LYS A 450 -17.35 -13.33 -2.71
N LEU A 451 -17.18 -12.34 -1.85
CA LEU A 451 -15.90 -11.64 -1.73
C LEU A 451 -14.98 -12.50 -0.85
N LEU A 452 -13.85 -12.92 -1.40
CA LEU A 452 -12.83 -13.69 -0.68
C LEU A 452 -11.86 -12.78 0.05
N MET A 453 -11.43 -11.71 -0.63
CA MET A 453 -10.46 -10.75 -0.08
C MET A 453 -10.66 -9.37 -0.70
N THR A 454 -10.37 -8.34 0.10
CA THR A 454 -10.13 -6.97 -0.38
C THR A 454 -8.87 -6.39 0.28
N ASP A 455 -8.09 -5.62 -0.48
CA ASP A 455 -6.92 -4.91 0.05
C ASP A 455 -6.80 -3.51 -0.58
N THR A 456 -7.52 -2.55 0.00
CA THR A 456 -7.50 -1.12 -0.35
C THR A 456 -8.13 -0.79 -1.71
N ASP A 457 -7.63 -1.34 -2.80
CA ASP A 457 -7.98 -1.07 -4.19
C ASP A 457 -8.27 -2.34 -5.00
N SER A 458 -8.19 -3.49 -4.35
CA SER A 458 -8.39 -4.78 -5.00
C SER A 458 -9.54 -5.58 -4.39
N LEU A 459 -10.16 -6.42 -5.23
CA LEU A 459 -11.29 -7.28 -4.90
C LEU A 459 -11.04 -8.66 -5.51
N LEU A 460 -11.02 -9.68 -4.67
CA LEU A 460 -10.92 -11.07 -5.11
C LEU A 460 -12.26 -11.76 -4.84
N TYR A 461 -12.87 -12.25 -5.90
CA TYR A 461 -14.21 -12.85 -5.86
C TYR A 461 -14.19 -14.33 -6.20
N SER A 462 -15.16 -15.07 -5.64
CA SER A 462 -15.67 -16.32 -6.15
C SER A 462 -17.03 -16.05 -6.77
N ILE A 463 -17.19 -16.37 -8.07
CA ILE A 463 -18.39 -16.06 -8.86
C ILE A 463 -18.94 -17.35 -9.46
N LYS A 464 -20.20 -17.66 -9.18
CA LYS A 464 -20.95 -18.74 -9.84
C LYS A 464 -21.58 -18.22 -11.11
N THR A 465 -21.09 -18.68 -12.25
CA THR A 465 -21.58 -18.28 -13.60
C THR A 465 -21.08 -19.26 -14.63
N PRO A 466 -21.79 -19.46 -15.75
CA PRO A 466 -21.30 -20.29 -16.86
C PRO A 466 -20.01 -19.77 -17.49
N ASN A 467 -19.86 -18.45 -17.63
CA ASN A 467 -18.66 -17.84 -18.23
C ASN A 467 -18.39 -16.44 -17.64
N VAL A 468 -17.44 -16.35 -16.73
CA VAL A 468 -17.08 -15.09 -16.05
C VAL A 468 -16.48 -14.07 -17.02
N TYR A 469 -15.70 -14.48 -18.01
CA TYR A 469 -15.06 -13.53 -18.94
C TYR A 469 -16.08 -12.84 -19.84
N GLN A 470 -17.13 -13.56 -20.27
CA GLN A 470 -18.25 -12.96 -20.98
C GLN A 470 -18.96 -11.93 -20.10
N GLU A 471 -19.30 -12.29 -18.86
CA GLU A 471 -19.95 -11.41 -17.89
C GLU A 471 -19.14 -10.13 -17.64
N LEU A 472 -17.82 -10.27 -17.44
CA LEU A 472 -16.91 -9.13 -17.24
C LEU A 472 -16.80 -8.24 -18.48
N SER A 473 -16.88 -8.80 -19.70
CA SER A 473 -16.80 -8.03 -20.94
C SER A 473 -18.00 -7.09 -21.15
N GLU A 474 -19.15 -7.47 -20.62
CA GLU A 474 -20.37 -6.68 -20.63
C GLU A 474 -20.37 -5.57 -19.55
N MET A 475 -19.52 -5.71 -18.52
CA MET A 475 -19.34 -4.69 -17.50
C MET A 475 -18.40 -3.58 -17.98
N ASN A 476 -18.93 -2.38 -18.22
CA ASN A 476 -18.13 -1.24 -18.70
C ASN A 476 -17.23 -0.61 -17.61
N VAL A 477 -16.59 -1.46 -16.80
CA VAL A 477 -15.65 -1.05 -15.71
C VAL A 477 -14.36 -1.86 -15.71
N ILE A 478 -14.11 -2.69 -16.75
CA ILE A 478 -12.95 -3.57 -16.81
C ILE A 478 -11.94 -3.10 -17.87
N ASP A 479 -10.66 -3.21 -17.51
CA ASP A 479 -9.49 -2.98 -18.37
C ASP A 479 -8.85 -4.32 -18.74
N PHE A 480 -9.08 -4.79 -19.96
CA PHE A 480 -8.57 -6.06 -20.49
C PHE A 480 -7.19 -5.94 -21.16
N SER A 481 -6.50 -4.82 -21.02
CA SER A 481 -5.24 -4.54 -21.74
C SER A 481 -4.04 -5.35 -21.28
N ASN A 482 -4.14 -6.10 -20.19
CA ASN A 482 -3.10 -7.00 -19.70
C ASN A 482 -3.34 -8.49 -20.06
N TYR A 483 -4.45 -8.78 -20.73
CA TYR A 483 -4.68 -10.11 -21.26
C TYR A 483 -3.71 -10.41 -22.41
N PRO A 484 -3.37 -11.68 -22.67
CA PRO A 484 -2.63 -12.06 -23.88
C PRO A 484 -3.33 -11.55 -25.14
N GLU A 485 -2.60 -11.14 -26.16
CA GLU A 485 -3.20 -10.63 -27.43
C GLU A 485 -4.05 -11.69 -28.15
N THR A 486 -3.78 -12.96 -27.87
CA THR A 486 -4.56 -14.11 -28.38
C THR A 486 -5.85 -14.36 -27.63
N HIS A 487 -6.08 -13.70 -26.51
CA HIS A 487 -7.27 -13.90 -25.68
C HIS A 487 -8.49 -13.21 -26.32
N GLN A 488 -9.63 -13.90 -26.40
CA GLN A 488 -10.88 -13.42 -27.03
C GLN A 488 -11.31 -12.01 -26.57
N PHE A 489 -11.07 -11.67 -25.31
CA PHE A 489 -11.49 -10.40 -24.73
C PHE A 489 -10.34 -9.38 -24.61
N TYR A 490 -9.15 -9.64 -25.21
CA TYR A 490 -8.08 -8.66 -25.22
C TYR A 490 -8.53 -7.35 -25.86
N SER A 491 -8.24 -6.22 -25.19
CA SER A 491 -8.58 -4.89 -25.72
C SER A 491 -7.71 -3.80 -25.12
N LYS A 492 -7.15 -2.95 -25.97
CA LYS A 492 -6.42 -1.73 -25.56
C LYS A 492 -7.34 -0.55 -25.23
N LYS A 493 -8.66 -0.64 -25.49
CA LYS A 493 -9.64 0.46 -25.36
C LYS A 493 -9.60 1.15 -23.98
N ASN A 494 -9.49 0.38 -22.90
CA ASN A 494 -9.52 0.89 -21.54
C ASN A 494 -8.15 0.84 -20.85
N LYS A 495 -7.04 0.74 -21.61
CA LYS A 495 -5.68 0.60 -21.08
C LYS A 495 -5.34 1.72 -20.11
N GLY A 496 -5.16 1.37 -18.83
CA GLY A 496 -4.79 2.30 -17.76
C GLY A 496 -5.83 3.41 -17.53
N LYS A 497 -7.09 3.17 -17.89
CA LYS A 497 -8.18 4.12 -17.63
C LYS A 497 -8.44 4.19 -16.14
N LEU A 498 -8.48 5.42 -15.62
CA LEU A 498 -8.74 5.68 -14.22
C LEU A 498 -10.13 5.14 -13.79
N PHE A 499 -10.25 4.67 -12.55
CA PHE A 499 -11.45 4.05 -11.98
C PHE A 499 -11.83 2.67 -12.52
N TYR A 500 -11.11 2.14 -13.51
CA TYR A 500 -11.38 0.82 -14.08
C TYR A 500 -10.64 -0.27 -13.32
N LEU A 501 -11.25 -1.44 -13.27
CA LEU A 501 -10.67 -2.64 -12.69
C LEU A 501 -9.83 -3.39 -13.72
N LYS A 502 -8.73 -3.96 -13.29
CA LYS A 502 -7.82 -4.77 -14.07
C LYS A 502 -7.65 -6.13 -13.43
N ASP A 503 -7.67 -7.19 -14.23
CA ASP A 503 -7.42 -8.54 -13.73
C ASP A 503 -5.93 -8.72 -13.41
N GLU A 504 -5.61 -8.86 -12.13
CA GLU A 504 -4.25 -9.09 -11.63
C GLU A 504 -3.66 -10.44 -12.05
N SER A 505 -4.51 -11.36 -12.49
CA SER A 505 -4.08 -12.69 -12.99
C SER A 505 -3.72 -12.67 -14.46
N SER A 506 -4.00 -11.59 -15.20
CA SER A 506 -3.74 -11.47 -16.65
C SER A 506 -4.36 -12.63 -17.44
N ALA A 507 -5.62 -12.94 -17.18
CA ALA A 507 -6.38 -14.07 -17.73
C ALA A 507 -5.88 -15.47 -17.31
N ARG A 508 -4.88 -15.61 -16.45
CA ARG A 508 -4.52 -16.91 -15.89
C ARG A 508 -5.65 -17.41 -15.00
N VAL A 509 -6.06 -18.64 -15.22
CA VAL A 509 -7.16 -19.24 -14.45
C VAL A 509 -6.70 -19.53 -13.02
N ILE A 510 -7.40 -18.95 -12.05
CA ILE A 510 -7.13 -19.21 -10.64
C ILE A 510 -7.80 -20.52 -10.24
N GLN A 511 -7.02 -21.47 -9.73
CA GLN A 511 -7.46 -22.76 -9.22
C GLN A 511 -7.97 -22.65 -7.79
N ALA A 512 -7.19 -22.01 -6.92
CA ALA A 512 -7.51 -21.92 -5.49
C ALA A 512 -6.98 -20.61 -4.86
N PHE A 513 -7.66 -20.19 -3.81
CA PHE A 513 -7.27 -19.09 -2.93
C PHE A 513 -7.19 -19.57 -1.49
N CYS A 514 -6.13 -19.21 -0.78
CA CYS A 514 -6.00 -19.40 0.66
C CYS A 514 -5.52 -18.10 1.32
N GLY A 515 -6.34 -17.53 2.20
CA GLY A 515 -6.06 -16.29 2.92
C GLY A 515 -6.11 -16.48 4.44
N LEU A 516 -4.98 -16.30 5.12
CA LEU A 516 -4.93 -16.39 6.59
C LEU A 516 -5.42 -15.11 7.26
N ARG A 517 -5.06 -13.96 6.69
CA ARG A 517 -5.44 -12.61 7.14
C ARG A 517 -5.08 -11.58 6.07
N SER A 518 -5.48 -10.33 6.30
CA SER A 518 -5.06 -9.22 5.42
C SER A 518 -3.55 -9.23 5.15
N LYS A 519 -3.17 -9.19 3.87
CA LYS A 519 -1.77 -9.20 3.41
C LYS A 519 -0.99 -10.47 3.79
N SER A 520 -1.69 -11.60 3.99
CA SER A 520 -1.11 -12.93 4.17
C SER A 520 -2.02 -13.94 3.48
N TYR A 521 -1.74 -14.21 2.21
CA TYR A 521 -2.56 -15.06 1.35
C TYR A 521 -1.74 -15.68 0.20
N SER A 522 -2.30 -16.70 -0.42
CA SER A 522 -1.77 -17.28 -1.66
C SER A 522 -2.87 -17.52 -2.68
N ILE A 523 -2.51 -17.41 -3.95
CA ILE A 523 -3.35 -17.73 -5.11
C ILE A 523 -2.60 -18.79 -5.90
N LYS A 524 -3.23 -19.95 -6.15
CA LYS A 524 -2.73 -21.02 -6.99
C LYS A 524 -3.42 -20.96 -8.34
N TYR A 525 -2.64 -21.07 -9.41
CA TYR A 525 -3.14 -21.08 -10.79
C TYR A 525 -3.18 -22.50 -11.37
N VAL A 526 -3.97 -22.71 -12.42
CA VAL A 526 -4.10 -24.00 -13.10
C VAL A 526 -2.76 -24.46 -13.72
N ASP A 527 -1.91 -23.53 -14.14
CA ASP A 527 -0.54 -23.80 -14.64
C ASP A 527 0.46 -24.21 -13.54
N GLN A 528 -0.02 -24.52 -12.34
CA GLN A 528 0.72 -24.85 -11.11
C GLN A 528 1.60 -23.71 -10.56
N THR A 529 1.63 -22.56 -11.18
CA THR A 529 2.28 -21.39 -10.59
C THR A 529 1.48 -20.84 -9.43
N GLN A 530 2.13 -20.06 -8.56
CA GLN A 530 1.47 -19.46 -7.40
C GLN A 530 1.94 -18.02 -7.15
N LYS A 531 1.05 -17.23 -6.53
CA LYS A 531 1.36 -15.90 -6.00
C LYS A 531 1.19 -15.93 -4.48
N THR A 532 2.29 -15.82 -3.73
CA THR A 532 2.24 -15.77 -2.25
C THR A 532 2.56 -14.37 -1.76
N VAL A 533 1.78 -13.88 -0.81
CA VAL A 533 1.95 -12.56 -0.15
C VAL A 533 2.04 -12.77 1.35
N GLY A 534 3.09 -12.23 1.98
CA GLY A 534 3.31 -12.32 3.43
C GLY A 534 3.86 -11.01 4.00
N LYS A 535 3.09 -10.33 4.83
CA LYS A 535 3.51 -9.05 5.43
C LYS A 535 4.66 -9.25 6.42
N GLY A 536 5.76 -8.53 6.19
CA GLY A 536 6.91 -8.50 7.11
C GLY A 536 7.89 -9.67 6.93
N ILE A 537 7.66 -10.52 5.93
CA ILE A 537 8.56 -11.60 5.54
C ILE A 537 9.43 -11.12 4.36
N PRO A 538 10.75 -11.31 4.39
CA PRO A 538 11.62 -11.02 3.26
C PRO A 538 11.17 -11.79 2.01
N ARG A 539 11.29 -11.15 0.83
CA ARG A 539 10.76 -11.73 -0.41
C ARG A 539 11.38 -13.10 -0.75
N PHE A 540 12.67 -13.27 -0.52
CA PHE A 540 13.36 -14.52 -0.79
C PHE A 540 12.86 -15.67 0.13
N LYS A 541 12.58 -15.41 1.41
CA LYS A 541 11.95 -16.39 2.31
C LYS A 541 10.52 -16.71 1.89
N LEU A 542 9.80 -15.70 1.37
CA LEU A 542 8.43 -15.87 0.89
C LEU A 542 8.35 -16.78 -0.34
N CYS A 543 9.37 -16.78 -1.20
CA CYS A 543 9.44 -17.67 -2.36
C CYS A 543 9.46 -19.17 -1.98
N GLY A 544 9.96 -19.52 -0.79
CA GLY A 544 9.92 -20.89 -0.26
C GLY A 544 8.60 -21.28 0.42
N ILE A 545 7.62 -20.36 0.55
CA ILE A 545 6.32 -20.63 1.17
C ILE A 545 5.31 -20.93 0.07
N THR A 546 4.75 -22.14 0.11
CA THR A 546 3.83 -22.63 -0.91
C THR A 546 2.36 -22.37 -0.55
N HIS A 547 1.46 -22.56 -1.53
CA HIS A 547 0.02 -22.54 -1.28
C HIS A 547 -0.41 -23.61 -0.28
N GLU A 548 0.20 -24.79 -0.34
CA GLU A 548 -0.10 -25.91 0.59
C GLU A 548 0.33 -25.59 2.02
N ASP A 549 1.43 -24.85 2.23
CA ASP A 549 1.82 -24.40 3.57
C ASP A 549 0.78 -23.46 4.20
N LEU A 550 0.20 -22.54 3.38
CA LEU A 550 -0.89 -21.68 3.88
C LEU A 550 -2.15 -22.50 4.16
N LYS A 551 -2.48 -23.46 3.29
CA LYS A 551 -3.63 -24.35 3.44
C LYS A 551 -3.46 -25.20 4.70
N GLN A 552 -2.30 -25.81 4.89
CA GLN A 552 -1.97 -26.55 6.11
C GLN A 552 -2.12 -25.68 7.36
N CYS A 553 -1.49 -24.49 7.37
CA CYS A 553 -1.61 -23.55 8.48
C CYS A 553 -3.07 -23.18 8.78
N LEU A 554 -3.92 -23.01 7.75
CA LEU A 554 -5.33 -22.68 7.92
C LEU A 554 -6.12 -23.81 8.58
N PHE A 555 -5.94 -25.03 8.10
CA PHE A 555 -6.73 -26.19 8.54
C PHE A 555 -6.22 -26.85 9.82
N SER A 556 -4.89 -26.93 10.03
CA SER A 556 -4.33 -27.48 11.27
C SER A 556 -4.35 -26.50 12.45
N GLY A 557 -4.45 -25.20 12.15
CA GLY A 557 -4.30 -24.16 13.16
C GLY A 557 -2.84 -23.92 13.58
N ASP A 558 -1.85 -24.47 12.88
CA ASP A 558 -0.44 -24.35 13.21
C ASP A 558 0.19 -23.09 12.65
N ARG A 559 1.19 -22.56 13.37
CA ARG A 559 2.03 -21.45 12.89
C ARG A 559 3.26 -21.96 12.16
N ALA A 560 3.66 -21.25 11.13
CA ALA A 560 4.99 -21.42 10.53
C ALA A 560 5.89 -20.22 10.88
N GLU A 561 7.16 -20.50 11.13
CA GLU A 561 8.16 -19.51 11.48
C GLU A 561 9.35 -19.59 10.52
N VAL A 562 10.00 -18.44 10.27
CA VAL A 562 11.19 -18.35 9.44
C VAL A 562 12.28 -17.59 10.17
N ASN A 563 13.52 -18.09 10.05
CA ASN A 563 14.69 -17.37 10.52
C ASN A 563 15.07 -16.30 9.50
N THR A 564 15.32 -15.10 9.94
CA THR A 564 15.71 -13.97 9.10
C THR A 564 16.90 -13.26 9.70
N GLU A 565 17.87 -12.95 8.89
CA GLU A 565 18.95 -12.04 9.24
C GLU A 565 18.53 -10.61 8.91
N GLN A 566 18.74 -9.67 9.82
CA GLN A 566 18.26 -8.31 9.68
C GLN A 566 19.28 -7.32 10.21
N PHE A 567 19.47 -6.21 9.49
CA PHE A 567 20.13 -5.04 10.02
C PHE A 567 19.24 -4.30 11.00
N ARG A 568 19.81 -3.92 12.13
CA ARG A 568 19.18 -3.09 13.15
C ARG A 568 20.09 -1.94 13.51
N SER A 569 19.49 -0.85 13.93
CA SER A 569 20.20 0.28 14.52
C SER A 569 19.68 0.54 15.92
N TYR A 570 20.59 0.67 16.88
CA TYR A 570 20.28 1.12 18.24
C TYR A 570 21.29 2.19 18.62
N LYS A 571 20.81 3.37 19.00
CA LYS A 571 21.65 4.54 19.33
C LYS A 571 22.75 4.79 18.28
N HIS A 572 22.36 4.76 16.98
CA HIS A 572 23.22 4.93 15.80
C HIS A 572 24.29 3.85 15.56
N THR A 573 24.38 2.84 16.41
CA THR A 573 25.21 1.67 16.14
C THR A 573 24.42 0.67 15.29
N MET A 574 25.00 0.29 14.15
CA MET A 574 24.43 -0.73 13.25
C MET A 574 24.92 -2.11 13.66
N PHE A 575 24.02 -3.08 13.62
CA PHE A 575 24.33 -4.48 13.91
C PHE A 575 23.38 -5.42 13.17
N THR A 576 23.85 -6.65 12.95
CA THR A 576 23.07 -7.73 12.37
C THR A 576 22.48 -8.58 13.50
N ILE A 577 21.20 -8.92 13.38
CA ILE A 577 20.53 -9.85 14.28
C ILE A 577 19.91 -11.00 13.51
N ASN A 578 19.98 -12.19 14.08
CA ASN A 578 19.17 -13.33 13.67
C ASN A 578 17.84 -13.28 14.42
N ALA A 579 16.75 -13.11 13.66
CA ALA A 579 15.42 -12.99 14.22
C ALA A 579 14.49 -14.09 13.71
N LYS A 580 13.83 -14.77 14.62
CA LYS A 580 12.77 -15.71 14.31
C LYS A 580 11.47 -14.94 14.13
N LYS A 581 10.84 -15.05 12.94
CA LYS A 581 9.59 -14.36 12.61
C LYS A 581 8.48 -15.34 12.32
N ILE A 582 7.28 -15.02 12.80
CA ILE A 582 6.06 -15.74 12.41
C ILE A 582 5.77 -15.42 10.94
N ALA A 583 5.92 -16.40 10.06
CA ALA A 583 5.63 -16.30 8.65
C ALA A 583 4.13 -16.50 8.38
N LEU A 584 3.57 -17.57 8.91
CA LEU A 584 2.16 -17.90 8.76
C LEU A 584 1.49 -18.01 10.13
N SER A 585 0.27 -17.53 10.23
CA SER A 585 -0.55 -17.67 11.44
C SER A 585 -2.03 -17.68 11.06
N PRO A 586 -2.79 -18.64 11.54
CA PRO A 586 -4.23 -18.75 11.27
C PRO A 586 -5.06 -17.75 12.07
N PHE A 587 -4.46 -17.03 13.02
CA PHE A 587 -5.14 -16.05 13.85
C PHE A 587 -5.42 -14.75 13.06
N ASP A 588 -6.71 -14.38 12.98
CA ASP A 588 -7.16 -13.06 12.48
C ASP A 588 -8.22 -12.47 13.41
N ASN A 589 -7.99 -11.26 13.89
CA ASN A 589 -8.93 -10.55 14.74
C ASN A 589 -9.59 -9.34 14.07
N LYS A 590 -9.57 -9.26 12.74
CA LYS A 590 -10.33 -8.24 12.03
C LYS A 590 -11.79 -8.61 11.81
N ARG A 591 -12.11 -9.87 11.92
CA ARG A 591 -13.47 -10.40 11.75
C ARG A 591 -13.73 -11.51 12.76
N TYR A 592 -14.99 -11.82 12.99
CA TYR A 592 -15.43 -12.96 13.77
C TYR A 592 -15.28 -14.22 12.92
N VAL A 593 -14.20 -14.96 13.12
CA VAL A 593 -13.92 -16.21 12.37
C VAL A 593 -14.79 -17.32 12.93
N CYS A 594 -15.65 -17.91 12.10
CA CYS A 594 -16.55 -18.98 12.48
C CYS A 594 -15.82 -20.30 12.74
N GLY A 595 -16.50 -21.27 13.35
CA GLY A 595 -15.99 -22.63 13.54
C GLY A 595 -15.47 -23.23 12.23
N GLY A 596 -14.42 -24.05 12.29
CA GLY A 596 -13.73 -24.55 11.09
C GLY A 596 -12.77 -23.59 10.41
N GLY A 597 -12.74 -22.31 10.81
CA GLY A 597 -11.68 -21.36 10.41
C GLY A 597 -11.77 -20.79 8.99
N ILE A 598 -12.72 -21.22 8.15
CA ILE A 598 -12.81 -20.83 6.73
C ILE A 598 -13.65 -19.56 6.53
N TYR A 599 -14.82 -19.50 7.14
CA TYR A 599 -15.75 -18.38 7.00
C TYR A 599 -15.60 -17.40 8.14
N SER A 600 -15.92 -16.15 7.87
CA SER A 600 -15.96 -15.12 8.90
C SER A 600 -17.12 -14.17 8.70
N LEU A 601 -17.65 -13.65 9.80
CA LEU A 601 -18.65 -12.59 9.82
C LEU A 601 -18.04 -11.29 10.33
N PRO A 602 -18.57 -10.13 9.95
CA PRO A 602 -18.18 -8.89 10.60
C PRO A 602 -18.65 -8.85 12.04
N TYR A 603 -17.91 -8.17 12.90
CA TYR A 603 -18.40 -7.91 14.25
C TYR A 603 -19.72 -7.14 14.20
N GLY A 604 -20.67 -7.55 15.03
CA GLY A 604 -22.02 -6.99 15.06
C GLY A 604 -23.02 -7.69 14.15
N HIS A 605 -22.63 -8.68 13.36
CA HIS A 605 -23.57 -9.47 12.57
C HIS A 605 -24.50 -10.28 13.47
N VAL A 606 -25.79 -10.33 13.13
CA VAL A 606 -26.83 -11.00 13.91
C VAL A 606 -26.55 -12.51 14.13
N ASP A 607 -25.94 -13.15 13.15
CA ASP A 607 -25.68 -14.61 13.18
C ASP A 607 -24.32 -14.99 13.81
N THR A 608 -23.60 -14.08 14.44
CA THR A 608 -22.34 -14.43 15.13
C THR A 608 -22.53 -15.52 16.19
N ARG A 609 -23.70 -15.57 16.85
CA ARG A 609 -24.04 -16.61 17.83
C ARG A 609 -24.27 -17.99 17.20
N LYS A 610 -24.71 -18.05 15.93
CA LYS A 610 -24.96 -19.29 15.17
C LYS A 610 -23.71 -19.87 14.51
N CYS A 611 -22.61 -19.14 14.51
CA CYS A 611 -21.33 -19.59 13.95
C CYS A 611 -20.51 -20.46 14.91
N GLU A 612 -21.03 -20.76 16.07
CA GLU A 612 -20.43 -21.70 17.04
C GLU A 612 -20.78 -23.14 16.62
N PRO A 613 -19.83 -24.07 16.59
CA PRO A 613 -20.20 -25.48 16.50
C PRO A 613 -21.09 -25.84 17.70
N GLU A 614 -22.18 -26.51 17.46
CA GLU A 614 -22.92 -27.15 18.55
C GLU A 614 -21.92 -27.96 19.40
N GLU A 615 -21.85 -27.65 20.68
CA GLU A 615 -21.02 -28.41 21.61
C GLU A 615 -21.48 -29.87 21.57
N THR A 616 -20.72 -30.76 20.89
CA THR A 616 -20.85 -32.20 20.95
C THR A 616 -20.01 -32.73 22.09
#